data_c70e98b8ecadd41863a15a8dd4dc5ddd
#
_entry.id   c70e98b8ecadd41863a15a8dd4dc5ddd
#
_cell.length_a   1.000
_cell.length_b   1.000
_cell.length_c   1.000
_cell.angle_alpha   90.00
_cell.angle_beta   90.00
_cell.angle_gamma   90.00
#
_symmetry.space_group_name_H-M   'P 1'
#
loop_
_entity.id
_entity.type
_entity.pdbx_description
1 polymer ?
#
loop_
_entity_poly.entity_id
_entity_poly.type
_entity_poly.pdbx_seq_one_letter_code
_entity_poly.pdbx_strand_id
1 'polypeptide(L)'
;MKKLLLCIYIAFIGSPLIAQDSTVVRDFELWTGVSAKKSFLDNKLKLGLNQEFRFNDNSTRINNYFTELEASYKFYGNFEAGGGFRYIRNNTNSGYKNENRFFVDLGYGHKFNQLKIDYRLRYQNQREFSSSNDDLLNPTTKFRLKIKLDYNIKNWKLDPYLAIESFYTTTLNAVSYVEPIIESSRVNGFEKIRFTLGTNYKINNLMSLGGFYRIEKEFKSFPLVYNTPATYFIAGLNLTFNF
;
A
#
# COMPACT_ATOMS: atom_id res chain seq x y z
N MET A 1 26.84 16.38 8.59
CA MET A 1 27.19 15.59 7.41
C MET A 1 27.71 14.19 7.75
N LYS A 2 28.70 13.99 8.66
CA LYS A 2 29.25 12.66 9.00
C LYS A 2 28.22 11.62 9.51
N LYS A 3 27.18 12.05 10.24
CA LYS A 3 26.12 11.16 10.77
C LYS A 3 25.14 10.68 9.69
N LEU A 4 24.94 11.45 8.62
CA LEU A 4 24.09 11.07 7.48
C LEU A 4 24.76 10.02 6.60
N LEU A 5 26.07 10.15 6.39
CA LEU A 5 26.89 9.17 5.67
C LEU A 5 26.91 7.80 6.38
N LEU A 6 26.91 7.77 7.72
CA LEU A 6 26.86 6.53 8.49
C LEU A 6 25.54 5.78 8.29
N CYS A 7 24.39 6.51 8.24
CA CYS A 7 23.09 5.88 7.99
C CYS A 7 22.97 5.28 6.58
N ILE A 8 23.56 5.96 5.58
CA ILE A 8 23.61 5.47 4.20
C ILE A 8 24.52 4.21 4.11
N TYR A 9 25.63 4.18 4.84
CA TYR A 9 26.56 3.03 4.85
C TYR A 9 25.92 1.79 5.48
N ILE A 10 25.15 1.95 6.56
CA ILE A 10 24.42 0.85 7.22
C ILE A 10 23.32 0.28 6.34
N ALA A 11 22.65 1.11 5.54
CA ALA A 11 21.63 0.66 4.60
C ALA A 11 22.20 -0.17 3.43
N PHE A 12 23.46 0.06 3.05
CA PHE A 12 24.13 -0.70 1.98
C PHE A 12 24.75 -2.02 2.43
N ILE A 13 25.07 -2.18 3.70
CA ILE A 13 25.67 -3.43 4.23
C ILE A 13 24.62 -4.54 4.44
N GLY A 14 23.32 -4.18 4.54
CA GLY A 14 22.23 -5.14 4.70
C GLY A 14 21.80 -5.88 3.43
N SER A 15 22.35 -5.56 2.28
CA SER A 15 21.90 -6.09 0.99
C SER A 15 22.36 -7.50 0.58
N PRO A 16 23.42 -8.12 1.12
CA PRO A 16 23.86 -9.46 0.67
C PRO A 16 23.11 -10.64 1.31
N LEU A 17 22.31 -10.44 2.34
CA LEU A 17 21.68 -11.56 3.08
C LEU A 17 20.37 -12.10 2.46
N ILE A 18 19.91 -11.54 1.33
CA ILE A 18 18.65 -11.97 0.69
C ILE A 18 18.90 -12.84 -0.57
N ALA A 19 20.13 -13.27 -0.82
CA ALA A 19 20.57 -13.78 -2.12
C ALA A 19 20.51 -15.30 -2.34
N GLN A 20 19.85 -16.09 -1.49
CA GLN A 20 19.97 -17.56 -1.58
C GLN A 20 18.69 -18.36 -1.81
N ASP A 21 17.60 -17.76 -2.31
CA ASP A 21 16.45 -18.59 -2.71
C ASP A 21 16.25 -18.52 -4.24
N SER A 22 16.58 -19.61 -4.93
CA SER A 22 16.58 -19.71 -6.40
C SER A 22 15.17 -19.70 -7.04
N THR A 23 14.12 -19.59 -6.23
CA THR A 23 12.72 -19.63 -6.65
C THR A 23 11.95 -18.32 -6.38
N VAL A 24 12.64 -17.22 -6.10
CA VAL A 24 11.98 -15.93 -5.82
C VAL A 24 11.80 -15.15 -7.11
N VAL A 25 10.56 -14.85 -7.48
CA VAL A 25 10.27 -13.88 -8.53
C VAL A 25 10.69 -12.48 -8.04
N ARG A 26 11.48 -11.78 -8.84
CA ARG A 26 11.92 -10.41 -8.58
C ARG A 26 11.42 -9.51 -9.69
N ASP A 27 10.79 -8.41 -9.32
CA ASP A 27 10.32 -7.41 -10.27
C ASP A 27 10.61 -6.00 -9.74
N PHE A 28 10.88 -5.08 -10.67
CA PHE A 28 10.99 -3.66 -10.38
C PHE A 28 9.75 -2.95 -10.90
N GLU A 29 9.01 -2.32 -10.00
CA GLU A 29 7.79 -1.59 -10.31
C GLU A 29 7.97 -0.08 -10.18
N LEU A 30 7.28 0.68 -11.02
CA LEU A 30 7.14 2.13 -10.90
C LEU A 30 5.68 2.48 -10.59
N TRP A 31 5.47 3.25 -9.50
CA TRP A 31 4.16 3.76 -9.11
C TRP A 31 4.15 5.27 -9.24
N THR A 32 3.22 5.82 -10.01
CA THR A 32 3.08 7.27 -10.19
C THR A 32 1.67 7.70 -9.90
N GLY A 33 1.50 8.85 -9.24
CA GLY A 33 0.16 9.29 -8.87
C GLY A 33 0.01 10.79 -8.73
N VAL A 34 -1.25 11.19 -8.72
CA VAL A 34 -1.69 12.56 -8.43
C VAL A 34 -2.78 12.49 -7.36
N SER A 35 -2.68 13.35 -6.37
CA SER A 35 -3.63 13.44 -5.27
C SER A 35 -4.16 14.86 -5.12
N ALA A 36 -5.44 15.01 -4.83
CA ALA A 36 -6.05 16.26 -4.40
C ALA A 36 -6.62 16.07 -2.99
N LYS A 37 -6.29 16.97 -2.08
CA LYS A 37 -6.71 16.90 -0.67
C LYS A 37 -7.35 18.21 -0.24
N LYS A 38 -8.46 18.13 0.48
CA LYS A 38 -9.13 19.27 1.07
C LYS A 38 -9.38 19.04 2.55
N SER A 39 -9.00 20.03 3.36
CA SER A 39 -9.26 20.03 4.79
C SER A 39 -10.44 20.92 5.15
N PHE A 40 -11.27 20.48 6.10
CA PHE A 40 -12.44 21.15 6.61
C PHE A 40 -12.43 21.08 8.15
N LEU A 41 -13.32 21.85 8.81
CA LEU A 41 -13.53 21.80 10.26
C LEU A 41 -12.22 21.94 11.04
N ASP A 42 -11.44 22.99 10.77
CA ASP A 42 -10.14 23.24 11.42
C ASP A 42 -9.18 22.04 11.30
N ASN A 43 -9.10 21.46 10.11
CA ASN A 43 -8.30 20.27 9.79
C ASN A 43 -8.72 18.97 10.51
N LYS A 44 -9.94 18.93 11.08
CA LYS A 44 -10.48 17.68 11.65
C LYS A 44 -10.98 16.73 10.58
N LEU A 45 -11.68 17.24 9.55
CA LEU A 45 -12.16 16.44 8.43
C LEU A 45 -11.25 16.65 7.23
N LYS A 46 -10.80 15.56 6.60
CA LYS A 46 -10.02 15.58 5.37
C LYS A 46 -10.69 14.71 4.33
N LEU A 47 -10.80 15.25 3.13
CA LEU A 47 -11.24 14.52 1.95
C LEU A 47 -10.07 14.41 0.97
N GLY A 48 -9.94 13.27 0.32
CA GLY A 48 -8.89 13.00 -0.65
C GLY A 48 -9.43 12.31 -1.89
N LEU A 49 -8.89 12.71 -3.05
CA LEU A 49 -9.04 12.04 -4.33
C LEU A 49 -7.65 11.68 -4.82
N ASN A 50 -7.43 10.40 -5.13
CA ASN A 50 -6.16 9.90 -5.60
C ASN A 50 -6.34 9.17 -6.93
N GLN A 51 -5.46 9.43 -7.88
CA GLN A 51 -5.28 8.67 -9.11
C GLN A 51 -3.86 8.11 -9.12
N GLU A 52 -3.70 6.79 -9.25
CA GLU A 52 -2.38 6.14 -9.28
C GLU A 52 -2.28 5.16 -10.44
N PHE A 53 -1.12 5.12 -11.08
CA PHE A 53 -0.73 4.17 -12.11
C PHE A 53 0.43 3.33 -11.61
N ARG A 54 0.38 2.04 -11.84
CA ARG A 54 1.40 1.07 -11.45
C ARG A 54 1.89 0.31 -12.66
N PHE A 55 3.20 0.27 -12.78
CA PHE A 55 3.89 -0.41 -13.86
C PHE A 55 4.69 -1.57 -13.28
N ASN A 56 4.61 -2.74 -13.90
CA ASN A 56 5.39 -3.95 -13.61
C ASN A 56 6.28 -4.35 -14.80
N ASP A 57 6.81 -5.56 -14.79
CA ASP A 57 7.73 -6.07 -15.80
C ASP A 57 8.92 -5.10 -16.01
N ASN A 58 9.65 -4.80 -14.93
CA ASN A 58 10.70 -3.79 -14.91
C ASN A 58 10.20 -2.40 -15.38
N SER A 59 9.00 -2.03 -14.96
CA SER A 59 8.33 -0.75 -15.27
C SER A 59 7.98 -0.53 -16.75
N THR A 60 7.90 -1.59 -17.55
CA THR A 60 7.59 -1.51 -18.98
C THR A 60 6.11 -1.69 -19.30
N ARG A 61 5.33 -2.29 -18.39
CA ARG A 61 3.92 -2.63 -18.61
C ARG A 61 3.04 -2.01 -17.53
N ILE A 62 1.91 -1.43 -17.92
CA ILE A 62 0.88 -1.03 -16.94
C ILE A 62 0.28 -2.28 -16.31
N ASN A 63 0.49 -2.46 -15.02
CA ASN A 63 -0.10 -3.52 -14.21
C ASN A 63 -1.55 -3.18 -13.87
N ASN A 64 -1.74 -2.04 -13.22
CA ASN A 64 -3.06 -1.53 -12.88
C ASN A 64 -3.04 -0.01 -12.68
N TYR A 65 -4.22 0.57 -12.70
CA TYR A 65 -4.45 1.93 -12.24
C TYR A 65 -5.73 2.01 -11.44
N PHE A 66 -5.83 3.00 -10.58
CA PHE A 66 -7.00 3.16 -9.75
C PHE A 66 -7.29 4.61 -9.41
N THR A 67 -8.59 4.85 -9.16
CA THR A 67 -9.10 6.07 -8.56
C THR A 67 -9.58 5.75 -7.15
N GLU A 68 -9.16 6.53 -6.16
CA GLU A 68 -9.54 6.36 -4.76
C GLU A 68 -10.12 7.64 -4.19
N LEU A 69 -11.28 7.52 -3.56
CA LEU A 69 -11.88 8.53 -2.70
C LEU A 69 -11.65 8.12 -1.26
N GLU A 70 -11.16 9.05 -0.44
CA GLU A 70 -10.94 8.82 0.99
C GLU A 70 -11.49 9.98 1.82
N ALA A 71 -11.96 9.66 3.01
CA ALA A 71 -12.33 10.64 4.03
C ALA A 71 -11.73 10.21 5.36
N SER A 72 -11.25 11.16 6.17
CA SER A 72 -10.82 10.90 7.54
C SER A 72 -11.25 12.01 8.48
N TYR A 73 -11.53 11.65 9.73
CA TYR A 73 -12.00 12.55 10.76
C TYR A 73 -11.25 12.32 12.08
N LYS A 74 -10.66 13.37 12.62
CA LYS A 74 -10.05 13.38 13.94
C LYS A 74 -11.14 13.58 15.00
N PHE A 75 -11.45 12.52 15.73
CA PHE A 75 -12.59 12.52 16.65
C PHE A 75 -12.19 12.76 18.11
N TYR A 76 -10.98 12.36 18.52
CA TYR A 76 -10.52 12.56 19.88
C TYR A 76 -8.99 12.62 19.94
N GLY A 77 -8.43 13.72 20.43
CA GLY A 77 -7.00 13.91 20.58
C GLY A 77 -6.23 13.62 19.28
N ASN A 78 -5.42 12.59 19.32
CA ASN A 78 -4.60 12.12 18.19
C ASN A 78 -5.22 10.93 17.45
N PHE A 79 -6.45 10.52 17.81
CA PHE A 79 -7.16 9.45 17.11
C PHE A 79 -7.89 9.98 15.89
N GLU A 80 -7.80 9.22 14.81
CA GLU A 80 -8.43 9.51 13.52
C GLU A 80 -9.15 8.24 13.03
N ALA A 81 -10.40 8.37 12.62
CA ALA A 81 -11.13 7.34 11.90
C ALA A 81 -11.27 7.78 10.43
N GLY A 82 -11.19 6.85 9.53
CA GLY A 82 -11.33 7.14 8.11
C GLY A 82 -11.89 5.97 7.33
N GLY A 83 -12.10 6.19 6.06
CA GLY A 83 -12.52 5.16 5.14
C GLY A 83 -12.46 5.65 3.72
N GLY A 84 -12.70 4.75 2.79
CA GLY A 84 -12.70 5.12 1.39
C GLY A 84 -13.12 4.01 0.47
N PHE A 85 -13.22 4.41 -0.76
CA PHE A 85 -13.57 3.57 -1.88
C PHE A 85 -12.50 3.70 -2.96
N ARG A 86 -12.11 2.57 -3.55
CA ARG A 86 -11.16 2.52 -4.66
C ARG A 86 -11.75 1.67 -5.79
N TYR A 87 -11.79 2.26 -6.97
CA TYR A 87 -12.04 1.56 -8.22
C TYR A 87 -10.70 1.25 -8.88
N ILE A 88 -10.45 -0.03 -9.16
CA ILE A 88 -9.18 -0.53 -9.69
C ILE A 88 -9.46 -1.17 -11.04
N ARG A 89 -8.60 -0.88 -12.00
CA ARG A 89 -8.57 -1.55 -13.29
C ARG A 89 -7.24 -2.27 -13.47
N ASN A 90 -7.29 -3.58 -13.40
CA ASN A 90 -6.12 -4.47 -13.55
C ASN A 90 -5.95 -4.84 -15.02
N ASN A 91 -4.73 -4.79 -15.51
CA ASN A 91 -4.35 -5.26 -16.82
C ASN A 91 -3.92 -6.72 -16.71
N THR A 92 -4.64 -7.61 -17.40
CA THR A 92 -4.35 -9.04 -17.41
C THR A 92 -4.05 -9.50 -18.84
N ASN A 93 -3.55 -10.71 -19.00
CA ASN A 93 -3.27 -11.27 -20.33
C ASN A 93 -4.56 -11.45 -21.17
N SER A 94 -5.72 -11.56 -20.53
CA SER A 94 -7.04 -11.70 -21.16
C SER A 94 -7.80 -10.37 -21.29
N GLY A 95 -7.16 -9.23 -20.99
CA GLY A 95 -7.75 -7.89 -21.02
C GLY A 95 -7.81 -7.25 -19.65
N TYR A 96 -8.73 -6.29 -19.47
CA TYR A 96 -8.87 -5.57 -18.21
C TYR A 96 -9.91 -6.20 -17.30
N LYS A 97 -9.56 -6.34 -16.02
CA LYS A 97 -10.49 -6.71 -14.95
C LYS A 97 -10.71 -5.54 -14.01
N ASN A 98 -11.95 -5.32 -13.62
CA ASN A 98 -12.32 -4.22 -12.74
C ASN A 98 -12.58 -4.74 -11.34
N GLU A 99 -12.11 -4.00 -10.33
CA GLU A 99 -12.30 -4.35 -8.92
C GLU A 99 -12.75 -3.13 -8.12
N ASN A 100 -13.56 -3.38 -7.12
CA ASN A 100 -13.90 -2.39 -6.09
C ASN A 100 -13.25 -2.77 -4.78
N ARG A 101 -12.76 -1.77 -4.08
CA ARG A 101 -12.21 -1.91 -2.73
C ARG A 101 -12.81 -0.88 -1.82
N PHE A 102 -13.43 -1.35 -0.73
CA PHE A 102 -13.82 -0.52 0.40
C PHE A 102 -12.86 -0.72 1.56
N PHE A 103 -12.61 0.33 2.30
CA PHE A 103 -11.78 0.21 3.50
C PHE A 103 -12.23 1.16 4.61
N VAL A 104 -11.92 0.76 5.85
CA VAL A 104 -12.09 1.56 7.06
C VAL A 104 -10.75 1.59 7.79
N ASP A 105 -10.38 2.76 8.28
CA ASP A 105 -9.12 3.00 8.98
C ASP A 105 -9.37 3.48 10.42
N LEU A 106 -8.54 3.00 11.33
CA LEU A 106 -8.34 3.59 12.64
C LEU A 106 -6.88 4.00 12.74
N GLY A 107 -6.64 5.28 12.99
CA GLY A 107 -5.33 5.88 13.08
C GLY A 107 -5.06 6.48 14.45
N TYR A 108 -3.79 6.48 14.86
CA TYR A 108 -3.30 7.21 16.00
C TYR A 108 -1.94 7.81 15.66
N GLY A 109 -1.77 9.12 15.92
CA GLY A 109 -0.51 9.82 15.67
C GLY A 109 0.11 10.31 16.97
N HIS A 110 1.41 10.12 17.12
CA HIS A 110 2.17 10.63 18.26
C HIS A 110 3.36 11.46 17.78
N LYS A 111 3.56 12.63 18.40
CA LYS A 111 4.63 13.54 17.99
C LYS A 111 5.59 13.81 19.16
N PHE A 112 6.87 13.53 18.93
CA PHE A 112 7.98 13.85 19.83
C PHE A 112 8.93 14.82 19.13
N ASN A 113 8.89 16.08 19.49
CA ASN A 113 9.72 17.10 18.86
C ASN A 113 9.64 17.06 17.32
N GLN A 114 10.68 16.56 16.67
CA GLN A 114 10.82 16.45 15.22
C GLN A 114 10.33 15.10 14.67
N LEU A 115 10.17 14.09 15.53
CA LEU A 115 9.71 12.76 15.17
C LEU A 115 8.20 12.65 15.33
N LYS A 116 7.52 12.18 14.29
CA LYS A 116 6.11 11.81 14.33
C LYS A 116 5.98 10.32 14.04
N ILE A 117 5.21 9.64 14.87
CA ILE A 117 4.89 8.22 14.70
C ILE A 117 3.39 8.11 14.42
N ASP A 118 3.04 7.55 13.28
CA ASP A 118 1.66 7.27 12.90
C ASP A 118 1.42 5.76 12.85
N TYR A 119 0.38 5.32 13.54
CA TYR A 119 -0.14 3.96 13.53
C TYR A 119 -1.44 3.95 12.74
N ARG A 120 -1.65 2.93 11.91
CA ARG A 120 -2.91 2.75 11.20
C ARG A 120 -3.26 1.28 11.14
N LEU A 121 -4.46 0.95 11.62
CA LEU A 121 -5.13 -0.32 11.38
C LEU A 121 -6.18 -0.11 10.27
N ARG A 122 -6.11 -0.90 9.21
CA ARG A 122 -7.06 -0.87 8.09
C ARG A 122 -7.75 -2.22 7.95
N TYR A 123 -9.06 -2.19 7.91
CA TYR A 123 -9.88 -3.27 7.37
C TYR A 123 -10.23 -2.93 5.94
N GLN A 124 -10.06 -3.86 4.99
CA GLN A 124 -10.47 -3.66 3.61
C GLN A 124 -11.17 -4.90 3.06
N ASN A 125 -12.14 -4.67 2.20
CA ASN A 125 -12.83 -5.68 1.42
C ASN A 125 -12.69 -5.33 -0.07
N GLN A 126 -12.30 -6.29 -0.89
CA GLN A 126 -12.06 -6.14 -2.31
C GLN A 126 -12.86 -7.19 -3.06
N ARG A 127 -13.51 -6.77 -4.14
CA ARG A 127 -14.32 -7.64 -5.00
C ARG A 127 -14.01 -7.33 -6.46
N GLU A 128 -13.88 -8.38 -7.26
CA GLU A 128 -13.82 -8.29 -8.71
C GLU A 128 -15.23 -8.09 -9.27
N PHE A 129 -15.37 -7.26 -10.31
CA PHE A 129 -16.57 -7.20 -11.13
C PHE A 129 -16.41 -8.18 -12.27
N SER A 130 -17.17 -9.24 -12.27
CA SER A 130 -17.31 -10.11 -13.41
C SER A 130 -18.69 -9.96 -14.03
N SER A 131 -18.76 -10.19 -15.33
CA SER A 131 -20.01 -10.26 -16.09
C SER A 131 -20.71 -11.62 -15.94
N SER A 132 -20.07 -12.62 -15.34
CA SER A 132 -20.65 -13.93 -15.06
C SER A 132 -21.10 -14.04 -13.59
N ASN A 133 -22.27 -14.63 -13.39
CA ASN A 133 -22.85 -14.81 -12.04
C ASN A 133 -22.00 -15.66 -11.09
N ASP A 134 -21.00 -16.38 -11.58
CA ASP A 134 -20.12 -17.26 -10.80
C ASP A 134 -19.02 -16.50 -10.04
N ASP A 135 -18.68 -15.27 -10.46
CA ASP A 135 -17.57 -14.50 -9.88
C ASP A 135 -17.98 -13.62 -8.66
N LEU A 136 -19.24 -13.67 -8.26
CA LEU A 136 -19.71 -13.00 -7.03
C LEU A 136 -19.13 -13.61 -5.74
N LEU A 137 -18.33 -14.69 -5.86
CA LEU A 137 -18.06 -15.59 -4.75
C LEU A 137 -16.74 -15.37 -4.02
N ASN A 138 -15.86 -14.46 -4.43
CA ASN A 138 -14.55 -14.34 -3.78
C ASN A 138 -14.17 -12.94 -3.27
N PRO A 139 -14.91 -12.37 -2.28
CA PRO A 139 -14.44 -11.17 -1.63
C PRO A 139 -13.15 -11.46 -0.87
N THR A 140 -12.09 -10.72 -1.18
CA THR A 140 -10.85 -10.76 -0.41
C THR A 140 -10.93 -9.73 0.70
N THR A 141 -10.83 -10.20 1.94
CA THR A 141 -10.76 -9.35 3.13
C THR A 141 -9.33 -9.28 3.61
N LYS A 142 -8.85 -8.07 3.94
CA LYS A 142 -7.50 -7.87 4.47
C LYS A 142 -7.54 -6.97 5.71
N PHE A 143 -6.72 -7.36 6.69
CA PHE A 143 -6.32 -6.49 7.79
C PHE A 143 -4.90 -6.01 7.54
N ARG A 144 -4.66 -4.71 7.71
CA ARG A 144 -3.36 -4.11 7.46
C ARG A 144 -2.96 -3.27 8.67
N LEU A 145 -1.78 -3.54 9.20
CA LEU A 145 -1.17 -2.74 10.25
C LEU A 145 0.00 -1.98 9.66
N LYS A 146 -0.01 -0.66 9.77
CA LYS A 146 1.07 0.22 9.30
C LYS A 146 1.60 1.06 10.46
N ILE A 147 2.91 1.13 10.53
CA ILE A 147 3.65 2.07 11.40
C ILE A 147 4.49 2.94 10.48
N LYS A 148 4.40 4.25 10.64
CA LYS A 148 5.15 5.24 9.88
C LYS A 148 5.87 6.18 10.82
N LEU A 149 7.14 6.41 10.57
CA LEU A 149 8.01 7.33 11.29
C LEU A 149 8.35 8.46 10.34
N ASP A 150 7.85 9.67 10.58
CA ASP A 150 8.19 10.89 9.85
C ASP A 150 9.18 11.72 10.68
N TYR A 151 10.23 12.20 10.05
CA TYR A 151 11.23 13.02 10.71
C TYR A 151 11.35 14.38 10.02
N ASN A 152 10.93 15.44 10.72
CA ASN A 152 11.04 16.81 10.24
C ASN A 152 12.44 17.34 10.55
N ILE A 153 13.27 17.53 9.53
CA ILE A 153 14.61 18.10 9.68
C ILE A 153 14.49 19.62 9.65
N LYS A 154 14.84 20.27 10.75
CA LYS A 154 14.78 21.72 10.88
C LYS A 154 15.57 22.39 9.75
N ASN A 155 14.97 23.39 9.10
CA ASN A 155 15.51 24.13 7.96
C ASN A 155 15.80 23.30 6.68
N TRP A 156 15.20 22.11 6.56
CA TRP A 156 15.28 21.31 5.36
C TRP A 156 13.90 21.16 4.72
N LYS A 157 13.85 21.17 3.38
CA LYS A 157 12.58 21.09 2.64
C LYS A 157 12.09 19.67 2.42
N LEU A 158 12.92 18.68 2.75
CA LEU A 158 12.59 17.28 2.62
C LEU A 158 12.22 16.71 3.99
N ASP A 159 11.05 16.07 4.06
CA ASP A 159 10.58 15.35 5.24
C ASP A 159 10.74 13.84 5.00
N PRO A 160 11.88 13.22 5.41
CA PRO A 160 12.09 11.80 5.23
C PRO A 160 11.17 10.99 6.15
N TYR A 161 10.78 9.82 5.68
CA TYR A 161 10.01 8.88 6.48
C TYR A 161 10.41 7.44 6.22
N LEU A 162 10.19 6.62 7.24
CA LEU A 162 10.22 5.16 7.18
C LEU A 162 8.83 4.61 7.47
N ALA A 163 8.43 3.56 6.79
CA ALA A 163 7.19 2.86 7.12
C ALA A 163 7.35 1.36 6.98
N ILE A 164 6.70 0.64 7.87
CA ILE A 164 6.50 -0.80 7.80
C ILE A 164 5.00 -1.07 7.76
N GLU A 165 4.57 -2.00 6.92
CA GLU A 165 3.17 -2.39 6.80
C GLU A 165 3.05 -3.89 6.60
N SER A 166 2.25 -4.55 7.42
CA SER A 166 1.93 -5.97 7.32
C SER A 166 0.51 -6.19 6.82
N PHE A 167 0.28 -7.31 6.12
CA PHE A 167 -0.99 -7.69 5.53
C PHE A 167 -1.38 -9.08 6.00
N TYR A 168 -2.55 -9.18 6.58
CA TYR A 168 -3.20 -10.44 6.91
C TYR A 168 -4.43 -10.57 6.03
N THR A 169 -4.50 -11.63 5.24
CA THR A 169 -5.56 -11.82 4.24
C THR A 169 -6.43 -13.00 4.61
N THR A 170 -7.73 -12.83 4.42
CA THR A 170 -8.74 -13.87 4.49
C THR A 170 -9.45 -13.92 3.15
N THR A 171 -9.36 -15.03 2.45
CA THR A 171 -10.04 -15.26 1.17
C THR A 171 -10.95 -16.48 1.31
N LEU A 172 -12.17 -16.37 0.82
CA LEU A 172 -13.00 -17.52 0.56
C LEU A 172 -12.59 -18.08 -0.79
N ASN A 173 -11.90 -19.21 -0.83
CA ASN A 173 -11.71 -19.91 -2.07
C ASN A 173 -12.97 -20.74 -2.31
N ALA A 174 -13.77 -20.35 -3.27
CA ALA A 174 -14.77 -21.20 -3.82
C ALA A 174 -14.11 -22.15 -4.78
N VAL A 175 -14.39 -23.44 -4.60
CA VAL A 175 -14.46 -24.48 -5.61
C VAL A 175 -13.18 -25.24 -5.92
N SER A 176 -13.07 -26.40 -5.32
CA SER A 176 -12.55 -27.58 -6.01
C SER A 176 -13.74 -28.26 -6.72
N TYR A 177 -13.79 -28.19 -8.04
CA TYR A 177 -14.70 -29.00 -8.83
C TYR A 177 -14.15 -30.44 -8.92
N VAL A 178 -14.28 -31.21 -7.87
CA VAL A 178 -14.20 -32.65 -7.92
C VAL A 178 -15.56 -33.13 -7.49
N GLU A 179 -16.35 -33.60 -8.44
CA GLU A 179 -17.68 -34.14 -8.13
C GLU A 179 -17.62 -35.20 -7.00
N PRO A 180 -18.53 -35.18 -6.01
CA PRO A 180 -19.73 -34.35 -5.90
C PRO A 180 -19.73 -33.36 -4.70
N ILE A 181 -18.59 -32.87 -4.25
CA ILE A 181 -18.51 -32.05 -3.02
C ILE A 181 -17.98 -30.65 -3.38
N ILE A 182 -18.85 -29.64 -3.24
CA ILE A 182 -18.44 -28.23 -3.25
C ILE A 182 -17.91 -27.92 -1.85
N GLU A 183 -16.61 -27.99 -1.63
CA GLU A 183 -15.98 -27.51 -0.42
C GLU A 183 -15.51 -26.07 -0.63
N SER A 184 -16.16 -25.14 0.04
CA SER A 184 -15.62 -23.79 0.19
C SER A 184 -14.58 -23.78 1.29
N SER A 185 -13.30 -23.57 0.98
CA SER A 185 -12.26 -23.43 1.97
C SER A 185 -11.94 -21.96 2.22
N ARG A 186 -11.84 -21.56 3.49
CA ARG A 186 -11.35 -20.24 3.87
C ARG A 186 -9.85 -20.33 4.11
N VAL A 187 -9.08 -19.54 3.36
CA VAL A 187 -7.63 -19.45 3.53
C VAL A 187 -7.29 -18.15 4.25
N ASN A 188 -6.60 -18.27 5.38
CA ASN A 188 -6.19 -17.15 6.21
C ASN A 188 -4.68 -17.17 6.40
N GLY A 189 -4.04 -16.00 6.36
CA GLY A 189 -2.62 -15.94 6.65
C GLY A 189 -1.97 -14.57 6.43
N PHE A 190 -0.72 -14.47 6.87
CA PHE A 190 0.11 -13.33 6.52
C PHE A 190 0.49 -13.43 5.05
N GLU A 191 0.05 -12.43 4.27
CA GLU A 191 0.26 -12.37 2.83
C GLU A 191 1.61 -11.76 2.51
N LYS A 192 1.89 -10.59 3.08
CA LYS A 192 3.08 -9.81 2.75
C LYS A 192 3.46 -8.79 3.80
N ILE A 193 4.69 -8.32 3.69
CA ILE A 193 5.23 -7.20 4.45
C ILE A 193 5.84 -6.18 3.49
N ARG A 194 5.71 -4.90 3.82
CA ARG A 194 6.27 -3.76 3.09
C ARG A 194 7.17 -2.93 3.95
N PHE A 195 8.34 -2.60 3.44
CA PHE A 195 9.24 -1.61 4.00
C PHE A 195 9.31 -0.45 3.02
N THR A 196 9.10 0.77 3.49
CA THR A 196 9.11 1.97 2.65
C THR A 196 10.03 3.02 3.25
N LEU A 197 10.96 3.52 2.45
CA LEU A 197 11.73 4.72 2.69
C LEU A 197 11.23 5.79 1.72
N GLY A 198 10.90 6.96 2.20
CA GLY A 198 10.42 8.02 1.32
C GLY A 198 10.69 9.40 1.86
N THR A 199 10.31 10.38 1.07
CA THR A 199 10.42 11.80 1.44
C THR A 199 9.31 12.59 0.78
N ASN A 200 8.94 13.72 1.39
CA ASN A 200 8.03 14.70 0.82
C ASN A 200 8.75 16.03 0.68
N TYR A 201 8.66 16.61 -0.50
CA TYR A 201 9.19 17.94 -0.80
C TYR A 201 8.03 18.92 -0.99
N LYS A 202 7.97 19.93 -0.14
CA LYS A 202 6.96 20.97 -0.23
C LYS A 202 7.38 21.99 -1.28
N ILE A 203 6.74 21.95 -2.46
CA ILE A 203 7.00 22.90 -3.56
C ILE A 203 6.50 24.29 -3.16
N ASN A 204 5.24 24.36 -2.73
CA ASN A 204 4.61 25.58 -2.21
C ASN A 204 3.49 25.21 -1.22
N ASN A 205 2.65 26.14 -0.82
CA ASN A 205 1.58 25.90 0.15
C ASN A 205 0.47 24.98 -0.39
N LEU A 206 0.29 24.92 -1.70
CA LEU A 206 -0.74 24.13 -2.36
C LEU A 206 -0.21 22.79 -2.92
N MET A 207 1.11 22.66 -3.14
CA MET A 207 1.67 21.54 -3.86
C MET A 207 2.83 20.90 -3.11
N SER A 208 2.85 19.58 -3.09
CA SER A 208 3.97 18.78 -2.60
C SER A 208 4.26 17.60 -3.52
N LEU A 209 5.53 17.26 -3.66
CA LEU A 209 6.01 16.09 -4.39
C LEU A 209 6.52 15.06 -3.39
N GLY A 210 5.94 13.87 -3.40
CA GLY A 210 6.39 12.71 -2.65
C GLY A 210 7.18 11.76 -3.50
N GLY A 211 8.29 11.23 -2.97
CA GLY A 211 9.05 10.15 -3.58
C GLY A 211 9.28 9.03 -2.58
N PHE A 212 9.28 7.79 -3.03
CA PHE A 212 9.59 6.67 -2.14
C PHE A 212 10.25 5.52 -2.88
N TYR A 213 10.98 4.73 -2.11
CA TYR A 213 11.43 3.41 -2.47
C TYR A 213 10.85 2.40 -1.49
N ARG A 214 10.38 1.27 -2.01
CA ARG A 214 9.68 0.25 -1.22
C ARG A 214 10.16 -1.13 -1.61
N ILE A 215 10.33 -1.97 -0.60
CA ILE A 215 10.52 -3.41 -0.75
C ILE A 215 9.26 -4.08 -0.23
N GLU A 216 8.63 -4.89 -1.08
CA GLU A 216 7.49 -5.71 -0.72
C GLU A 216 7.88 -7.17 -0.83
N LYS A 217 7.74 -7.92 0.25
CA LYS A 217 8.01 -9.36 0.30
C LYS A 217 6.71 -10.10 0.55
N GLU A 218 6.33 -10.96 -0.39
CA GLU A 218 5.20 -11.88 -0.26
C GLU A 218 5.65 -13.19 0.38
N PHE A 219 4.76 -13.79 1.19
CA PHE A 219 5.02 -15.05 1.88
C PHE A 219 4.22 -16.18 1.22
N LYS A 220 4.74 -17.40 1.27
CA LYS A 220 4.03 -18.63 0.90
C LYS A 220 2.95 -18.94 1.94
N SER A 221 1.85 -18.23 1.99
CA SER A 221 0.81 -18.46 3.01
C SER A 221 -0.46 -19.10 2.48
N PHE A 222 -0.55 -19.36 1.18
CA PHE A 222 -1.76 -19.90 0.57
C PHE A 222 -1.48 -21.27 -0.07
N PRO A 223 -2.05 -22.37 0.48
CA PRO A 223 -1.70 -23.74 0.06
C PRO A 223 -2.24 -24.17 -1.31
N LEU A 224 -3.04 -23.34 -2.01
CA LEU A 224 -3.79 -23.81 -3.17
C LEU A 224 -3.35 -23.29 -4.52
N VAL A 225 -2.34 -22.43 -4.61
CA VAL A 225 -1.78 -22.00 -5.89
C VAL A 225 -0.26 -22.06 -5.79
N TYR A 226 0.40 -22.50 -6.86
CA TYR A 226 1.86 -22.51 -7.04
C TYR A 226 2.43 -21.07 -6.98
N ASN A 227 2.26 -20.39 -5.84
CA ASN A 227 2.83 -19.07 -5.65
C ASN A 227 4.25 -19.22 -5.15
N THR A 228 5.19 -19.05 -6.06
CA THR A 228 6.57 -18.76 -5.68
C THR A 228 6.59 -17.46 -4.87
N PRO A 229 7.30 -17.40 -3.73
CA PRO A 229 7.46 -16.16 -2.99
C PRO A 229 7.99 -15.08 -3.91
N ALA A 230 7.39 -13.90 -3.87
CA ALA A 230 7.80 -12.77 -4.70
C ALA A 230 8.40 -11.67 -3.86
N THR A 231 9.40 -10.98 -4.42
CA THR A 231 9.96 -9.76 -3.85
C THR A 231 9.92 -8.68 -4.90
N TYR A 232 9.17 -7.61 -4.60
CA TYR A 232 9.03 -6.46 -5.49
C TYR A 232 9.86 -5.29 -4.97
N PHE A 233 10.57 -4.63 -5.87
CA PHE A 233 11.27 -3.39 -5.63
C PHE A 233 10.48 -2.29 -6.32
N ILE A 234 9.97 -1.33 -5.56
CA ILE A 234 9.01 -0.35 -6.05
C ILE A 234 9.57 1.04 -5.83
N ALA A 235 9.74 1.80 -6.92
CA ALA A 235 9.94 3.23 -6.83
C ALA A 235 8.60 3.95 -7.05
N GLY A 236 8.39 5.07 -6.38
CA GLY A 236 7.15 5.81 -6.57
C GLY A 236 7.32 7.32 -6.50
N LEU A 237 6.47 8.00 -7.26
CA LEU A 237 6.36 9.46 -7.29
C LEU A 237 4.88 9.85 -7.18
N ASN A 238 4.57 10.81 -6.32
CA ASN A 238 3.21 11.31 -6.15
C ASN A 238 3.19 12.84 -6.03
N LEU A 239 2.42 13.49 -6.88
CA LEU A 239 2.14 14.92 -6.80
C LEU A 239 0.85 15.13 -6.00
N THR A 240 0.91 15.93 -4.94
CA THR A 240 -0.25 16.21 -4.09
C THR A 240 -0.60 17.69 -4.14
N PHE A 241 -1.86 17.97 -4.40
CA PHE A 241 -2.47 19.31 -4.28
C PHE A 241 -3.25 19.38 -2.95
N ASN A 242 -3.02 20.43 -2.17
CA ASN A 242 -3.68 20.67 -0.89
C ASN A 242 -4.49 21.96 -0.95
N PHE A 243 -5.80 21.89 -0.66
CA PHE A 243 -6.73 23.00 -0.72
C PHE A 243 -7.34 23.33 0.63
#